data_44e0fcf960b8185276c61b871e22922d
#
_entry.id   44e0fcf960b8185276c61b871e22922d
#
_cell.length_a   1.000
_cell.length_b   1.000
_cell.length_c   1.000
_cell.angle_alpha   90.00
_cell.angle_beta   90.00
_cell.angle_gamma   90.00
#
_symmetry.space_group_name_H-M   'P 1'
#
loop_
_entity.id
_entity.type
_entity.pdbx_description
1 polymer ?
#
loop_
_entity_poly.entity_id
_entity_poly.type
_entity_poly.pdbx_seq_one_letter_code
_entity_poly.pdbx_strand_id
1 'polypeptide(L)'
;DRYVDRCIDKVIRHNLDIFGAVLIQGPKWCGKTTTAKRFARSSLSLSDPTGNFAALQLAQIDPAQAIAGPSPRLIDEWQEEPKLWDAVRFECDARQGESGQFILTGSATPRDSKQPMHSGVGRIARLRMDTMTLFELGVSSGLVTIGALLSGHPAKQAVGSIAGISGIADLLVVAVGLKR
;
A
#
# COMPACT_ATOMS: atom_id res chain seq x y z
N ASP A 1 18.81 0.50 4.10
CA ASP A 1 17.81 1.01 5.06
C ASP A 1 16.95 -0.16 5.54
N ARG A 2 16.83 -0.31 6.85
CA ARG A 2 16.03 -1.39 7.45
C ARG A 2 14.55 -0.98 7.38
N TYR A 3 13.70 -1.83 6.80
CA TYR A 3 12.25 -1.64 6.80
C TYR A 3 11.71 -1.68 8.24
N VAL A 4 10.80 -0.76 8.54
CA VAL A 4 10.04 -0.79 9.79
C VAL A 4 8.72 -1.52 9.53
N ASP A 5 8.45 -2.58 10.27
CA ASP A 5 7.21 -3.35 10.12
C ASP A 5 6.00 -2.46 10.40
N ARG A 6 5.03 -2.51 9.49
CA ARG A 6 3.82 -1.69 9.54
C ARG A 6 2.66 -2.50 10.11
N CYS A 7 1.80 -1.86 10.85
CA CYS A 7 0.58 -2.50 11.36
C CYS A 7 -0.27 -3.10 10.24
N ILE A 8 -0.25 -2.48 9.06
CA ILE A 8 -0.98 -2.94 7.88
C ILE A 8 -0.39 -4.21 7.24
N ASP A 9 0.88 -4.58 7.51
CA ASP A 9 1.55 -5.71 6.84
C ASP A 9 0.78 -7.03 7.00
N LYS A 10 0.24 -7.28 8.19
CA LYS A 10 -0.58 -8.47 8.46
C LYS A 10 -1.89 -8.45 7.68
N VAL A 11 -2.49 -7.27 7.52
CA VAL A 11 -3.74 -7.09 6.78
C VAL A 11 -3.50 -7.29 5.29
N ILE A 12 -2.38 -6.76 4.75
CA ILE A 12 -1.99 -6.98 3.35
C ILE A 12 -1.82 -8.47 3.08
N ARG A 13 -1.06 -9.19 3.92
CA ARG A 13 -0.83 -10.63 3.76
C ARG A 13 -2.14 -11.41 3.76
N HIS A 14 -2.98 -11.17 4.75
CA HIS A 14 -4.28 -11.83 4.86
C HIS A 14 -5.17 -11.59 3.64
N ASN A 15 -5.18 -10.37 3.11
CA ASN A 15 -5.99 -10.06 1.92
C ASN A 15 -5.38 -10.66 0.63
N LEU A 16 -4.04 -10.78 0.53
CA LEU A 16 -3.40 -11.48 -0.58
C LEU A 16 -3.70 -12.98 -0.58
N ASP A 17 -3.96 -13.57 0.59
CA ASP A 17 -4.35 -14.99 0.70
C ASP A 17 -5.81 -15.23 0.25
N ILE A 18 -6.64 -14.18 0.18
CA ILE A 18 -8.08 -14.29 -0.12
C ILE A 18 -8.43 -13.74 -1.51
N PHE A 19 -7.90 -12.57 -1.87
CA PHE A 19 -8.26 -11.84 -3.08
C PHE A 19 -7.20 -11.99 -4.18
N GLY A 20 -7.63 -11.95 -5.44
CA GLY A 20 -6.73 -11.94 -6.59
C GLY A 20 -5.81 -10.71 -6.60
N ALA A 21 -6.31 -9.58 -6.13
CA ALA A 21 -5.52 -8.35 -6.05
C ALA A 21 -5.80 -7.56 -4.76
N VAL A 22 -4.82 -6.75 -4.34
CA VAL A 22 -4.92 -5.83 -3.20
C VAL A 22 -4.53 -4.43 -3.65
N LEU A 23 -5.41 -3.46 -3.44
CA LEU A 23 -5.12 -2.04 -3.64
C LEU A 23 -4.76 -1.38 -2.31
N ILE A 24 -3.57 -0.79 -2.22
CA ILE A 24 -3.10 -0.01 -1.08
C ILE A 24 -3.23 1.47 -1.43
N GLN A 25 -4.19 2.15 -0.81
CA GLN A 25 -4.43 3.59 -0.98
C GLN A 25 -3.98 4.37 0.25
N GLY A 26 -3.54 5.59 0.06
CA GLY A 26 -3.15 6.46 1.18
C GLY A 26 -2.44 7.73 0.72
N PRO A 27 -2.14 8.65 1.65
CA PRO A 27 -1.48 9.91 1.33
C PRO A 27 -0.11 9.68 0.67
N LYS A 28 0.37 10.70 -0.05
CA LYS A 28 1.73 10.66 -0.60
C LYS A 28 2.75 10.48 0.54
N TRP A 29 3.81 9.71 0.25
CA TRP A 29 4.94 9.45 1.15
C TRP A 29 4.63 8.68 2.44
N CYS A 30 3.44 8.12 2.61
CA CYS A 30 3.16 7.26 3.76
C CYS A 30 3.85 5.87 3.69
N GLY A 31 4.57 5.56 2.60
CA GLY A 31 5.36 4.35 2.45
C GLY A 31 4.68 3.22 1.66
N LYS A 32 3.60 3.49 0.92
CA LYS A 32 2.85 2.48 0.13
C LYS A 32 3.74 1.60 -0.75
N THR A 33 4.54 2.24 -1.62
CA THR A 33 5.44 1.54 -2.55
C THR A 33 6.47 0.69 -1.81
N THR A 34 7.07 1.22 -0.74
CA THR A 34 8.05 0.51 0.09
C THR A 34 7.43 -0.72 0.74
N THR A 35 6.24 -0.57 1.31
CA THR A 35 5.49 -1.67 1.92
C THR A 35 5.06 -2.70 0.87
N ALA A 36 4.48 -2.27 -0.26
CA ALA A 36 4.04 -3.16 -1.32
C ALA A 36 5.18 -4.02 -1.92
N LYS A 37 6.37 -3.44 -2.09
CA LYS A 37 7.56 -4.15 -2.60
C LYS A 37 7.98 -5.33 -1.73
N ARG A 38 7.66 -5.36 -0.44
CA ARG A 38 7.96 -6.51 0.43
C ARG A 38 7.16 -7.77 0.10
N PHE A 39 6.00 -7.60 -0.47
CA PHE A 39 5.09 -8.69 -0.82
C PHE A 39 5.17 -9.05 -2.30
N ALA A 40 5.74 -8.17 -3.12
CA ALA A 40 5.80 -8.34 -4.56
C ALA A 40 7.03 -9.14 -5.01
N ARG A 41 6.85 -9.99 -6.04
CA ARG A 41 7.94 -10.68 -6.74
C ARG A 41 8.40 -9.94 -7.99
N SER A 42 7.57 -9.09 -8.54
CA SER A 42 7.89 -8.22 -9.66
C SER A 42 7.17 -6.89 -9.53
N SER A 43 7.64 -5.86 -10.23
CA SER A 43 7.04 -4.54 -10.14
C SER A 43 7.02 -3.81 -11.48
N LEU A 44 5.97 -3.01 -11.68
CA LEU A 44 5.82 -2.03 -12.74
C LEU A 44 5.57 -0.68 -12.07
N SER A 45 6.43 0.31 -12.31
CA SER A 45 6.25 1.68 -11.78
C SER A 45 5.88 2.61 -12.93
N LEU A 46 4.67 3.15 -12.90
CA LEU A 46 4.17 4.02 -13.98
C LEU A 46 4.74 5.43 -13.90
N SER A 47 5.24 5.83 -12.74
CA SER A 47 5.89 7.12 -12.53
C SER A 47 7.40 7.11 -12.79
N ASP A 48 7.98 5.97 -13.19
CA ASP A 48 9.40 5.85 -13.50
C ASP A 48 9.72 6.54 -14.83
N PRO A 49 10.57 7.59 -14.85
CA PRO A 49 10.93 8.29 -16.08
C PRO A 49 11.90 7.52 -16.97
N THR A 50 12.44 6.38 -16.52
CA THR A 50 13.40 5.57 -17.28
C THR A 50 12.81 5.16 -18.63
N GLY A 51 13.62 5.28 -19.68
CA GLY A 51 13.19 4.97 -21.04
C GLY A 51 12.05 5.87 -21.55
N ASN A 52 12.01 7.14 -21.11
CA ASN A 52 10.94 8.08 -21.45
C ASN A 52 9.56 7.56 -21.02
N PHE A 53 9.44 7.13 -19.76
CA PHE A 53 8.22 6.52 -19.21
C PHE A 53 7.78 5.25 -19.96
N ALA A 54 8.74 4.41 -20.34
CA ALA A 54 8.48 3.19 -21.10
C ALA A 54 7.42 2.28 -20.45
N ALA A 55 7.40 2.20 -19.12
CA ALA A 55 6.39 1.43 -18.38
C ALA A 55 4.97 1.98 -18.59
N LEU A 56 4.81 3.30 -18.54
CA LEU A 56 3.53 3.97 -18.79
C LEU A 56 3.11 3.82 -20.26
N GLN A 57 4.04 3.99 -21.20
CA GLN A 57 3.77 3.82 -22.64
C GLN A 57 3.30 2.39 -22.94
N LEU A 58 3.97 1.38 -22.38
CA LEU A 58 3.56 -0.01 -22.51
C LEU A 58 2.14 -0.22 -21.97
N ALA A 59 1.85 0.32 -20.78
CA ALA A 59 0.53 0.21 -20.16
C ALA A 59 -0.59 0.87 -21.00
N GLN A 60 -0.28 1.94 -21.72
CA GLN A 60 -1.22 2.62 -22.61
C GLN A 60 -1.49 1.84 -23.89
N ILE A 61 -0.47 1.18 -24.45
CA ILE A 61 -0.55 0.43 -25.72
C ILE A 61 -1.11 -0.97 -25.48
N ASP A 62 -0.54 -1.70 -24.50
CA ASP A 62 -0.92 -3.07 -24.18
C ASP A 62 -0.98 -3.29 -22.65
N PRO A 63 -2.12 -3.00 -22.02
CA PRO A 63 -2.30 -3.21 -20.60
C PRO A 63 -2.07 -4.66 -20.15
N ALA A 64 -2.43 -5.64 -20.97
CA ALA A 64 -2.27 -7.06 -20.65
C ALA A 64 -0.78 -7.45 -20.57
N GLN A 65 0.03 -6.98 -21.51
CA GLN A 65 1.46 -7.20 -21.48
C GLN A 65 2.12 -6.44 -20.31
N ALA A 66 1.66 -5.25 -19.98
CA ALA A 66 2.19 -4.44 -18.88
C ALA A 66 2.02 -5.13 -17.52
N ILE A 67 0.88 -5.81 -17.29
CA ILE A 67 0.63 -6.55 -16.05
C ILE A 67 1.26 -7.94 -16.02
N ALA A 68 1.82 -8.44 -17.12
CA ALA A 68 2.46 -9.75 -17.17
C ALA A 68 3.75 -9.80 -16.33
N GLY A 69 3.90 -10.87 -15.55
CA GLY A 69 5.11 -11.10 -14.74
C GLY A 69 4.85 -11.97 -13.51
N PRO A 70 5.91 -12.29 -12.75
CA PRO A 70 5.81 -13.10 -11.53
C PRO A 70 4.89 -12.48 -10.49
N SER A 71 3.96 -13.27 -9.96
CA SER A 71 2.98 -12.86 -8.92
C SER A 71 3.53 -13.09 -7.51
N PRO A 72 3.16 -12.25 -6.53
CA PRO A 72 2.39 -11.01 -6.65
C PRO A 72 3.14 -9.96 -7.45
N ARG A 73 2.47 -9.32 -8.43
CA ARG A 73 3.06 -8.23 -9.21
C ARG A 73 2.56 -6.87 -8.70
N LEU A 74 3.51 -6.01 -8.37
CA LEU A 74 3.22 -4.63 -7.96
C LEU A 74 2.98 -3.75 -9.20
N ILE A 75 1.88 -3.02 -9.20
CA ILE A 75 1.57 -1.94 -10.13
C ILE A 75 1.54 -0.65 -9.33
N ASP A 76 2.64 0.12 -9.40
CA ASP A 76 2.84 1.32 -8.59
C ASP A 76 2.28 2.54 -9.31
N GLU A 77 1.46 3.36 -8.60
CA GLU A 77 0.73 4.53 -9.11
C GLU A 77 -0.22 4.16 -10.26
N TRP A 78 -1.02 3.08 -10.08
CA TRP A 78 -1.94 2.54 -11.10
C TRP A 78 -2.88 3.59 -11.73
N GLN A 79 -3.21 4.68 -11.01
CA GLN A 79 -4.10 5.74 -11.49
C GLN A 79 -3.52 6.57 -12.64
N GLU A 80 -2.22 6.45 -12.95
CA GLU A 80 -1.61 7.09 -14.12
C GLU A 80 -2.13 6.45 -15.42
N GLU A 81 -2.55 5.16 -15.38
CA GLU A 81 -3.25 4.49 -16.50
C GLU A 81 -4.42 3.65 -15.96
N PRO A 82 -5.64 4.22 -15.88
CA PRO A 82 -6.80 3.56 -15.30
C PRO A 82 -7.23 2.25 -15.99
N LYS A 83 -6.85 2.02 -17.26
CA LYS A 83 -7.14 0.76 -17.96
C LYS A 83 -6.49 -0.44 -17.31
N LEU A 84 -5.40 -0.23 -16.55
CA LEU A 84 -4.75 -1.32 -15.80
C LEU A 84 -5.66 -1.91 -14.72
N TRP A 85 -6.60 -1.14 -14.17
CA TRP A 85 -7.59 -1.66 -13.24
C TRP A 85 -8.46 -2.75 -13.89
N ASP A 86 -8.97 -2.47 -15.09
CA ASP A 86 -9.81 -3.41 -15.80
C ASP A 86 -8.99 -4.62 -16.29
N ALA A 87 -7.74 -4.42 -16.71
CA ALA A 87 -6.83 -5.49 -17.08
C ALA A 87 -6.53 -6.44 -15.89
N VAL A 88 -6.23 -5.88 -14.71
CA VAL A 88 -6.01 -6.66 -13.48
C VAL A 88 -7.27 -7.44 -13.09
N ARG A 89 -8.43 -6.80 -13.13
CA ARG A 89 -9.70 -7.47 -12.84
C ARG A 89 -9.96 -8.65 -13.79
N PHE A 90 -9.77 -8.42 -15.09
CA PHE A 90 -9.95 -9.45 -16.11
C PHE A 90 -9.00 -10.62 -15.90
N GLU A 91 -7.72 -10.34 -15.59
CA GLU A 91 -6.72 -11.37 -15.34
C GLU A 91 -7.03 -12.18 -14.06
N CYS A 92 -7.52 -11.53 -12.99
CA CYS A 92 -7.98 -12.23 -11.80
C CYS A 92 -9.15 -13.19 -12.10
N ASP A 93 -10.05 -12.79 -13.01
CA ASP A 93 -11.15 -13.65 -13.45
C ASP A 93 -10.64 -14.83 -14.32
N ALA A 94 -9.72 -14.55 -15.24
CA ALA A 94 -9.14 -15.54 -16.15
C ALA A 94 -8.38 -16.65 -15.42
N ARG A 95 -7.71 -16.32 -14.31
CA ARG A 95 -6.99 -17.29 -13.45
C ARG A 95 -7.90 -17.99 -12.42
N GLN A 96 -9.20 -18.00 -12.65
CA GLN A 96 -10.18 -18.78 -11.87
C GLN A 96 -10.15 -18.49 -10.35
N GLY A 97 -9.85 -17.25 -9.96
CA GLY A 97 -9.87 -16.85 -8.56
C GLY A 97 -8.60 -17.21 -7.77
N GLU A 98 -7.49 -17.49 -8.43
CA GLU A 98 -6.19 -17.55 -7.73
C GLU A 98 -5.97 -16.27 -6.92
N SER A 99 -5.58 -16.43 -5.66
CA SER A 99 -5.28 -15.31 -4.77
C SER A 99 -3.85 -14.77 -4.96
N GLY A 100 -3.58 -13.55 -4.47
CA GLY A 100 -2.23 -13.00 -4.39
C GLY A 100 -1.55 -12.71 -5.72
N GLN A 101 -2.32 -12.35 -6.76
CA GLN A 101 -1.75 -12.13 -8.08
C GLN A 101 -1.17 -10.72 -8.26
N PHE A 102 -1.87 -9.71 -7.73
CA PHE A 102 -1.48 -8.31 -7.92
C PHE A 102 -1.53 -7.50 -6.63
N ILE A 103 -0.66 -6.50 -6.57
CA ILE A 103 -0.70 -5.42 -5.59
C ILE A 103 -0.71 -4.11 -6.37
N LEU A 104 -1.71 -3.26 -6.14
CA LEU A 104 -1.77 -1.93 -6.71
C LEU A 104 -1.48 -0.91 -5.61
N THR A 105 -0.75 0.15 -5.94
CA THR A 105 -0.60 1.31 -5.06
C THR A 105 -1.09 2.55 -5.75
N GLY A 106 -1.72 3.44 -4.98
CA GLY A 106 -2.20 4.70 -5.50
C GLY A 106 -2.40 5.75 -4.42
N SER A 107 -2.38 7.03 -4.81
CA SER A 107 -2.73 8.10 -3.88
C SER A 107 -4.24 8.11 -3.64
N ALA A 108 -4.65 8.51 -2.41
CA ALA A 108 -6.06 8.63 -2.06
C ALA A 108 -6.76 9.80 -2.77
N THR A 109 -5.99 10.69 -3.40
CA THR A 109 -6.53 11.84 -4.13
C THR A 109 -6.64 11.48 -5.61
N PRO A 110 -7.85 11.39 -6.19
CA PRO A 110 -8.00 11.16 -7.62
C PRO A 110 -7.37 12.32 -8.39
N ARG A 111 -6.46 12.02 -9.30
CA ARG A 111 -6.09 12.94 -10.37
C ARG A 111 -7.07 12.68 -11.50
N ASP A 112 -7.89 13.65 -11.78
CA ASP A 112 -8.87 13.67 -12.88
C ASP A 112 -9.80 12.45 -13.08
N SER A 113 -11.00 12.76 -13.52
CA SER A 113 -12.25 12.02 -13.56
C SER A 113 -12.31 10.75 -14.43
N LYS A 114 -11.21 10.09 -14.75
CA LYS A 114 -11.24 8.79 -15.42
C LYS A 114 -11.42 7.68 -14.39
N GLN A 115 -12.66 7.44 -13.99
CA GLN A 115 -12.97 6.30 -13.15
C GLN A 115 -12.81 4.99 -13.94
N PRO A 116 -12.34 3.90 -13.29
CA PRO A 116 -12.34 2.58 -13.92
C PRO A 116 -13.78 2.18 -14.30
N MET A 117 -13.94 1.50 -15.44
CA MET A 117 -15.26 1.09 -15.94
C MET A 117 -16.00 0.13 -15.00
N HIS A 118 -15.27 -0.60 -14.15
CA HIS A 118 -15.81 -1.61 -13.24
C HIS A 118 -15.32 -1.44 -11.81
N SER A 119 -16.15 -1.80 -10.83
CA SER A 119 -15.87 -1.59 -9.40
C SER A 119 -14.76 -2.47 -8.81
N GLY A 120 -14.45 -3.60 -9.44
CA GLY A 120 -13.49 -4.59 -8.92
C GLY A 120 -13.96 -5.35 -7.67
N VAL A 121 -15.25 -5.23 -7.28
CA VAL A 121 -15.81 -5.92 -6.11
C VAL A 121 -15.62 -7.42 -6.21
N GLY A 122 -15.17 -8.04 -5.11
CA GLY A 122 -14.93 -9.47 -5.02
C GLY A 122 -13.59 -9.96 -5.61
N ARG A 123 -12.85 -9.12 -6.35
CA ARG A 123 -11.53 -9.44 -6.93
C ARG A 123 -10.41 -8.65 -6.32
N ILE A 124 -10.68 -7.37 -6.00
CA ILE A 124 -9.67 -6.43 -5.53
C ILE A 124 -10.07 -5.92 -4.13
N ALA A 125 -9.30 -6.32 -3.12
CA ALA A 125 -9.42 -5.78 -1.77
C ALA A 125 -8.86 -4.35 -1.73
N ARG A 126 -9.55 -3.43 -1.06
CA ARG A 126 -9.09 -2.04 -0.89
C ARG A 126 -8.63 -1.82 0.53
N LEU A 127 -7.38 -1.47 0.70
CA LEU A 127 -6.76 -1.20 1.99
C LEU A 127 -6.33 0.26 2.06
N ARG A 128 -6.62 0.91 3.18
CA ARG A 128 -6.12 2.24 3.47
C ARG A 128 -4.85 2.14 4.31
N MET A 129 -3.79 2.79 3.85
CA MET A 129 -2.54 2.94 4.55
C MET A 129 -2.36 4.40 4.94
N ASP A 130 -2.20 4.66 6.22
CA ASP A 130 -1.91 5.99 6.75
C ASP A 130 -0.41 6.15 7.02
N THR A 131 0.01 7.32 7.48
CA THR A 131 1.37 7.58 7.95
C THR A 131 1.74 6.67 9.11
N MET A 132 3.03 6.56 9.43
CA MET A 132 3.48 5.72 10.54
C MET A 132 2.87 6.19 11.87
N THR A 133 2.41 5.23 12.65
CA THR A 133 1.93 5.46 14.01
C THR A 133 3.11 5.61 14.99
N LEU A 134 2.87 6.22 16.15
CA LEU A 134 3.87 6.30 17.22
C LEU A 134 4.35 4.92 17.69
N PHE A 135 3.49 3.91 17.57
CA PHE A 135 3.84 2.53 17.89
C PHE A 135 4.82 1.96 16.86
N GLU A 136 4.56 2.12 15.57
CA GLU A 136 5.47 1.71 14.49
C GLU A 136 6.82 2.43 14.55
N LEU A 137 6.83 3.68 15.03
CA LEU A 137 8.05 4.46 15.27
C LEU A 137 8.80 4.05 16.54
N GLY A 138 8.26 3.13 17.34
CA GLY A 138 8.84 2.74 18.62
C GLY A 138 8.75 3.80 19.73
N VAL A 139 8.00 4.88 19.50
CA VAL A 139 7.77 5.96 20.50
C VAL A 139 6.70 5.55 21.51
N SER A 140 5.71 4.77 21.10
CA SER A 140 4.67 4.22 21.96
C SER A 140 4.92 2.73 22.21
N SER A 141 4.81 2.31 23.47
CA SER A 141 4.92 0.89 23.85
C SER A 141 3.71 0.03 23.45
N GLY A 142 2.58 0.66 23.06
CA GLY A 142 1.33 -0.04 22.77
C GLY A 142 0.66 -0.74 23.97
N LEU A 143 1.13 -0.47 25.20
CA LEU A 143 0.61 -1.11 26.43
C LEU A 143 -0.86 -0.75 26.72
N VAL A 144 -1.30 0.39 26.24
CA VAL A 144 -2.70 0.85 26.35
C VAL A 144 -3.31 0.90 24.96
N THR A 145 -4.32 0.09 24.71
CA THR A 145 -5.08 0.09 23.47
C THR A 145 -6.55 0.37 23.75
N ILE A 146 -7.23 1.00 22.78
CA ILE A 146 -8.68 1.26 22.89
C ILE A 146 -9.45 -0.05 23.07
N GLY A 147 -9.04 -1.13 22.36
CA GLY A 147 -9.65 -2.44 22.50
C GLY A 147 -9.52 -3.01 23.90
N ALA A 148 -8.35 -2.88 24.53
CA ALA A 148 -8.16 -3.33 25.92
C ALA A 148 -8.99 -2.52 26.91
N LEU A 149 -9.10 -1.19 26.71
CA LEU A 149 -9.94 -0.33 27.56
C LEU A 149 -11.43 -0.69 27.42
N LEU A 150 -11.92 -0.90 26.22
CA LEU A 150 -13.31 -1.30 25.97
C LEU A 150 -13.65 -2.69 26.52
N SER A 151 -12.64 -3.59 26.62
CA SER A 151 -12.76 -4.92 27.22
C SER A 151 -12.62 -4.91 28.74
N GLY A 152 -12.57 -3.74 29.38
CA GLY A 152 -12.48 -3.60 30.84
C GLY A 152 -11.12 -3.93 31.44
N HIS A 153 -10.07 -4.06 30.62
CA HIS A 153 -8.73 -4.25 31.13
C HIS A 153 -8.20 -2.94 31.72
N PRO A 154 -7.60 -2.96 32.93
CA PRO A 154 -7.05 -1.76 33.52
C PRO A 154 -5.93 -1.19 32.65
N ALA A 155 -5.94 0.13 32.46
CA ALA A 155 -4.86 0.83 31.79
C ALA A 155 -3.56 0.62 32.59
N LYS A 156 -2.58 -0.08 32.01
CA LYS A 156 -1.25 -0.15 32.59
C LYS A 156 -0.59 1.22 32.45
N GLN A 157 0.02 1.72 33.49
CA GLN A 157 0.72 2.99 33.43
C GLN A 157 1.87 2.87 32.43
N ALA A 158 1.68 3.49 31.26
CA ALA A 158 2.72 3.54 30.24
C ALA A 158 3.63 4.74 30.51
N VAL A 159 4.85 4.48 30.93
CA VAL A 159 5.89 5.52 30.95
C VAL A 159 6.53 5.51 29.58
N GLY A 160 6.17 6.47 28.73
CA GLY A 160 6.81 6.69 27.43
C GLY A 160 7.86 7.76 27.55
N SER A 161 9.06 7.52 27.03
CA SER A 161 10.07 8.54 26.83
C SER A 161 10.08 8.91 25.32
N ILE A 162 9.83 10.18 25.01
CA ILE A 162 10.03 10.73 23.66
C ILE A 162 11.52 11.12 23.49
N ALA A 163 12.41 10.25 23.91
CA ALA A 163 13.84 10.50 23.80
C ALA A 163 14.25 10.58 22.33
N GLY A 164 14.84 11.70 21.93
CA GLY A 164 15.34 11.92 20.58
C GLY A 164 14.38 12.63 19.59
N ILE A 165 13.18 13.00 20.03
CA ILE A 165 12.26 13.83 19.25
C ILE A 165 12.21 15.22 19.90
N SER A 166 12.80 16.19 19.23
CA SER A 166 12.89 17.56 19.75
C SER A 166 11.64 18.41 19.51
N GLY A 167 10.68 17.90 18.76
CA GLY A 167 9.42 18.58 18.51
C GLY A 167 8.47 17.84 17.57
N ILE A 168 7.26 18.38 17.41
CA ILE A 168 6.22 17.85 16.51
C ILE A 168 6.73 17.80 15.06
N ALA A 169 7.57 18.74 14.65
CA ALA A 169 8.15 18.77 13.31
C ALA A 169 9.03 17.56 13.02
N ASP A 170 9.86 17.13 13.97
CA ASP A 170 10.69 15.93 13.85
C ASP A 170 9.84 14.67 13.77
N LEU A 171 8.75 14.61 14.55
CA LEU A 171 7.79 13.51 14.51
C LEU A 171 7.12 13.42 13.14
N LEU A 172 6.71 14.53 12.55
CA LEU A 172 6.09 14.60 11.22
C LEU A 172 7.07 14.15 10.13
N VAL A 173 8.32 14.60 10.18
CA VAL A 173 9.38 14.21 9.22
C VAL A 173 9.58 12.69 9.23
N VAL A 174 9.68 12.08 10.41
CA VAL A 174 9.86 10.64 10.54
C VAL A 174 8.60 9.88 10.12
N ALA A 175 7.41 10.34 10.52
CA ALA A 175 6.15 9.70 10.19
C ALA A 175 5.85 9.69 8.68
N VAL A 176 6.29 10.72 7.96
CA VAL A 176 6.11 10.84 6.49
C VAL A 176 7.27 10.21 5.71
N GLY A 177 8.32 9.74 6.40
CA GLY A 177 9.46 9.11 5.74
C GLY A 177 10.38 10.08 4.98
N LEU A 178 10.30 11.38 5.27
CA LEU A 178 11.23 12.36 4.74
C LEU A 178 12.58 12.14 5.43
N LYS A 179 13.60 11.76 4.66
CA LYS A 179 14.99 11.73 5.14
C LYS A 179 15.47 13.17 5.37
N ARG A 180 16.17 13.40 6.48
CA ARG A 180 17.08 14.56 6.61
C ARG A 180 18.28 14.38 5.74
#